data_682b0e5d44a11a3d5f6864736057ef2c
#
_entry.id   682b0e5d44a11a3d5f6864736057ef2c
#
_cell.length_a   1.000
_cell.length_b   1.000
_cell.length_c   1.000
_cell.angle_alpha   90.00
_cell.angle_beta   90.00
_cell.angle_gamma   90.00
#
_symmetry.space_group_name_H-M   'P 1'
#
loop_
_entity.id
_entity.type
_entity.pdbx_description
1 polymer ?
#
loop_
_entity_poly.entity_id
_entity_poly.type
_entity_poly.pdbx_seq_one_letter_code
_entity_poly.pdbx_strand_id
1 'polypeptide(L)'
;MKDIFLKFPEPLWKQILLQCTGGGLGIAMLLILLVYSRDWHFLFPCAALAITCLSGAASLYDRCQQERYVTIEATCTEIHRAPFRRRIKSLYLRSEQHTIKLVGIRNIRGLTVGDTLTLYVSDSTAIYEMDGSMVLCNYLALSKVHRQKD
;
A
#
# COMPACT_ATOMS: atom_id res chain seq x y z
N MET A 1 1.37 12.19 -22.40
CA MET A 1 1.67 11.94 -20.98
C MET A 1 0.42 11.82 -20.10
N LYS A 2 -0.71 12.43 -20.44
CA LYS A 2 -1.97 12.29 -19.66
C LYS A 2 -2.59 10.89 -19.71
N ASP A 3 -2.44 10.15 -20.77
CA ASP A 3 -3.11 8.86 -20.98
C ASP A 3 -2.53 7.70 -20.16
N ILE A 4 -1.25 7.81 -19.73
CA ILE A 4 -0.59 6.81 -18.89
C ILE A 4 -1.15 6.88 -17.46
N PHE A 5 -1.56 8.06 -17.00
CA PHE A 5 -2.07 8.28 -15.65
C PHE A 5 -3.49 7.73 -15.43
N LEU A 6 -4.27 7.58 -16.49
CA LEU A 6 -5.64 7.06 -16.45
C LEU A 6 -5.69 5.52 -16.35
N LYS A 7 -4.58 4.83 -16.61
CA LYS A 7 -4.51 3.36 -16.65
C LYS A 7 -4.28 2.72 -15.29
N PHE A 8 -3.80 3.48 -14.29
CA PHE A 8 -3.50 2.94 -12.97
C PHE A 8 -4.60 3.24 -11.95
N PRO A 9 -4.93 2.29 -11.07
CA PRO A 9 -5.83 2.54 -9.95
C PRO A 9 -5.30 3.68 -9.07
N GLU A 10 -6.17 4.61 -8.72
CA GLU A 10 -5.81 5.82 -7.96
C GLU A 10 -4.99 5.56 -6.68
N PRO A 11 -5.31 4.52 -5.88
CA PRO A 11 -4.55 4.23 -4.66
C PRO A 11 -3.12 3.76 -4.92
N LEU A 12 -2.88 3.02 -6.01
CA LEU A 12 -1.54 2.57 -6.39
C LEU A 12 -0.69 3.74 -6.89
N TRP A 13 -1.30 4.63 -7.69
CA TRP A 13 -0.63 5.83 -8.16
C TRP A 13 -0.19 6.75 -7.01
N LYS A 14 -1.07 7.00 -6.04
CA LYS A 14 -0.73 7.80 -4.84
C LYS A 14 0.46 7.21 -4.07
N GLN A 15 0.57 5.90 -4.01
CA GLN A 15 1.67 5.23 -3.33
C GLN A 15 2.99 5.37 -4.11
N ILE A 16 2.98 5.23 -5.43
CA ILE A 16 4.15 5.46 -6.28
C ILE A 16 4.62 6.91 -6.13
N LEU A 17 3.71 7.86 -6.20
CA LEU A 17 4.03 9.28 -6.07
C LEU A 17 4.63 9.62 -4.70
N LEU A 18 4.10 9.03 -3.63
CA LEU A 18 4.65 9.20 -2.28
C LEU A 18 6.07 8.64 -2.17
N GLN A 19 6.35 7.50 -2.78
CA GLN A 19 7.70 6.92 -2.78
C GLN A 19 8.67 7.73 -3.65
N CYS A 20 8.23 8.22 -4.80
CA CYS A 20 9.04 9.11 -5.65
C CYS A 20 9.38 10.42 -4.94
N THR A 21 8.42 11.04 -4.24
CA THR A 21 8.69 12.26 -3.45
C THR A 21 9.66 11.99 -2.31
N GLY A 22 9.50 10.87 -1.59
CA GLY A 22 10.44 10.45 -0.55
C GLY A 22 11.85 10.23 -1.08
N GLY A 23 11.98 9.56 -2.21
CA GLY A 23 13.25 9.35 -2.90
C GLY A 23 13.90 10.67 -3.37
N GLY A 24 13.10 11.56 -3.95
CA GLY A 24 13.55 12.89 -4.39
C GLY A 24 14.07 13.75 -3.24
N LEU A 25 13.36 13.76 -2.10
CA LEU A 25 13.83 14.43 -0.87
C LEU A 25 15.13 13.82 -0.35
N GLY A 26 15.27 12.50 -0.38
CA GLY A 26 16.50 11.81 0.00
C GLY A 26 17.69 12.23 -0.86
N ILE A 27 17.52 12.34 -2.19
CA ILE A 27 18.55 12.81 -3.11
C ILE A 27 18.90 14.28 -2.85
N ALA A 28 17.88 15.14 -2.68
CA ALA A 28 18.12 16.56 -2.39
C ALA A 28 18.93 16.76 -1.10
N MET A 29 18.58 16.00 -0.04
CA MET A 29 19.29 16.06 1.22
C MET A 29 20.74 15.53 1.10
N LEU A 30 20.93 14.47 0.30
CA LEU A 30 22.23 13.92 -0.01
C LEU A 30 23.13 14.95 -0.73
N LEU A 31 22.60 15.67 -1.71
CA LEU A 31 23.32 16.73 -2.43
C LEU A 31 23.71 17.87 -1.50
N ILE A 32 22.79 18.31 -0.64
CA ILE A 32 23.07 19.37 0.36
C ILE A 32 24.18 18.94 1.32
N LEU A 33 24.11 17.72 1.86
CA LEU A 33 25.13 17.19 2.77
C LEU A 33 26.49 17.04 2.08
N LEU A 34 26.52 16.65 0.81
CA LEU A 34 27.74 16.49 0.05
C LEU A 34 28.46 17.83 -0.18
N VAL A 35 27.69 18.91 -0.34
CA VAL A 35 28.24 20.27 -0.53
C VAL A 35 28.66 20.89 0.81
N TYR A 36 27.88 20.71 1.88
CA TYR A 36 28.09 21.44 3.14
C TYR A 36 28.93 20.70 4.19
N SER A 37 28.70 19.40 4.41
CA SER A 37 29.25 18.74 5.60
C SER A 37 30.35 17.74 5.30
N ARG A 38 30.35 17.14 4.12
CA ARG A 38 31.27 16.04 3.71
C ARG A 38 31.38 14.89 4.74
N ASP A 39 30.44 14.81 5.69
CA ASP A 39 30.37 13.78 6.73
C ASP A 39 29.75 12.50 6.21
N TRP A 40 30.55 11.46 6.08
CA TRP A 40 30.15 10.15 5.58
C TRP A 40 29.06 9.49 6.43
N HIS A 41 28.99 9.77 7.72
CA HIS A 41 28.01 9.18 8.63
C HIS A 41 26.56 9.54 8.28
N PHE A 42 26.31 10.73 7.75
CA PHE A 42 24.98 11.18 7.33
C PHE A 42 24.68 10.88 5.86
N LEU A 43 25.70 10.73 5.02
CA LEU A 43 25.53 10.38 3.60
C LEU A 43 24.94 8.99 3.44
N PHE A 44 25.40 8.00 4.21
CA PHE A 44 24.95 6.62 4.12
C PHE A 44 23.43 6.45 4.35
N PRO A 45 22.81 6.93 5.42
CA PRO A 45 21.38 6.76 5.65
C PRO A 45 20.53 7.52 4.62
N CYS A 46 20.98 8.69 4.14
CA CYS A 46 20.27 9.41 3.09
C CYS A 46 20.31 8.67 1.75
N ALA A 47 21.44 8.10 1.38
CA ALA A 47 21.59 7.27 0.17
C ALA A 47 20.73 6.00 0.28
N ALA A 48 20.77 5.29 1.41
CA ALA A 48 19.96 4.11 1.64
C ALA A 48 18.46 4.41 1.54
N LEU A 49 18.01 5.53 2.12
CA LEU A 49 16.62 5.97 2.03
C LEU A 49 16.21 6.29 0.59
N ALA A 50 17.04 7.01 -0.16
CA ALA A 50 16.77 7.32 -1.57
C ALA A 50 16.67 6.05 -2.41
N ILE A 51 17.62 5.13 -2.27
CA ILE A 51 17.66 3.85 -3.00
C ILE A 51 16.43 3.00 -2.67
N THR A 52 16.08 2.84 -1.40
CA THR A 52 14.93 2.03 -0.99
C THR A 52 13.61 2.61 -1.47
N CYS A 53 13.43 3.94 -1.42
CA CYS A 53 12.22 4.58 -1.92
C CYS A 53 12.10 4.47 -3.44
N LEU A 54 13.18 4.72 -4.18
CA LEU A 54 13.16 4.65 -5.65
C LEU A 54 13.01 3.22 -6.16
N SER A 55 13.70 2.25 -5.58
CA SER A 55 13.55 0.84 -5.93
C SER A 55 12.14 0.33 -5.65
N GLY A 56 11.54 0.76 -4.52
CA GLY A 56 10.15 0.47 -4.20
C GLY A 56 9.17 1.06 -5.21
N ALA A 57 9.38 2.32 -5.62
CA ALA A 57 8.56 2.97 -6.63
C ALA A 57 8.68 2.29 -7.99
N ALA A 58 9.89 1.95 -8.42
CA ALA A 58 10.15 1.25 -9.68
C ALA A 58 9.50 -0.14 -9.70
N SER A 59 9.64 -0.91 -8.61
CA SER A 59 9.02 -2.23 -8.49
C SER A 59 7.48 -2.16 -8.53
N LEU A 60 6.87 -1.18 -7.86
CA LEU A 60 5.42 -0.97 -7.91
C LEU A 60 4.96 -0.57 -9.31
N TYR A 61 5.70 0.33 -9.96
CA TYR A 61 5.41 0.77 -11.32
C TYR A 61 5.46 -0.41 -12.31
N ASP A 62 6.50 -1.23 -12.25
CA ASP A 62 6.67 -2.40 -13.10
C ASP A 62 5.53 -3.42 -12.92
N ARG A 63 5.14 -3.71 -11.67
CA ARG A 63 3.99 -4.58 -11.37
C ARG A 63 2.67 -4.02 -11.91
N CYS A 64 2.47 -2.72 -11.80
CA CYS A 64 1.29 -2.06 -12.33
C CYS A 64 1.26 -2.09 -13.86
N GLN A 65 2.40 -1.88 -14.50
CA GLN A 65 2.53 -1.90 -15.97
C GLN A 65 2.29 -3.30 -16.54
N GLN A 66 2.74 -4.34 -15.84
CA GLN A 66 2.56 -5.74 -16.24
C GLN A 66 1.19 -6.30 -15.83
N GLU A 67 0.30 -5.49 -15.25
CA GLU A 67 -1.02 -5.91 -14.74
C GLU A 67 -0.94 -7.11 -13.79
N ARG A 68 0.19 -7.29 -13.09
CA ARG A 68 0.43 -8.38 -12.13
C ARG A 68 -0.20 -8.09 -10.78
N TYR A 69 -1.47 -7.75 -10.79
CA TYR A 69 -2.26 -7.59 -9.57
C TYR A 69 -3.68 -8.10 -9.79
N VAL A 70 -4.24 -8.67 -8.76
CA VAL A 70 -5.62 -9.13 -8.72
C VAL A 70 -6.43 -8.12 -7.90
N THR A 71 -7.57 -7.73 -8.42
CA THR A 71 -8.52 -6.87 -7.74
C THR A 71 -9.61 -7.72 -7.11
N ILE A 72 -9.77 -7.63 -5.80
CA ILE A 72 -10.78 -8.36 -5.04
C ILE A 72 -11.72 -7.35 -4.39
N GLU A 73 -13.00 -7.43 -4.72
CA GLU A 73 -14.03 -6.67 -4.03
C GLU A 73 -14.56 -7.49 -2.86
N ALA A 74 -14.58 -6.88 -1.69
CA ALA A 74 -15.05 -7.57 -0.49
C ALA A 74 -15.70 -6.58 0.49
N THR A 75 -16.69 -7.07 1.23
CA THR A 75 -17.40 -6.29 2.23
C THR A 75 -16.78 -6.48 3.60
N CYS A 76 -16.58 -5.40 4.33
CA CYS A 76 -16.06 -5.42 5.70
C CYS A 76 -17.09 -6.04 6.65
N THR A 77 -16.78 -7.20 7.24
CA THR A 77 -17.65 -7.88 8.21
C THR A 77 -17.26 -7.56 9.63
N GLU A 78 -15.97 -7.45 9.93
CA GLU A 78 -15.50 -7.25 11.28
C GLU A 78 -14.20 -6.46 11.32
N ILE A 79 -14.07 -5.58 12.33
CA ILE A 79 -12.89 -4.73 12.51
C ILE A 79 -12.34 -4.93 13.92
N HIS A 80 -11.20 -5.58 14.03
CA HIS A 80 -10.48 -5.69 15.30
C HIS A 80 -9.51 -4.52 15.47
N ARG A 81 -9.73 -3.75 16.52
CA ARG A 81 -8.85 -2.61 16.87
C ARG A 81 -7.94 -2.97 18.05
N ALA A 82 -6.72 -2.48 18.01
CA ALA A 82 -5.82 -2.60 19.14
C ALA A 82 -6.31 -1.75 20.31
N PRO A 83 -6.34 -2.27 21.57
CA PRO A 83 -6.94 -1.58 22.71
C PRO A 83 -6.28 -0.24 23.04
N PHE A 84 -4.95 -0.11 22.85
CA PHE A 84 -4.20 1.08 23.26
C PHE A 84 -4.03 2.15 22.18
N ARG A 85 -4.11 1.81 20.88
CA ARG A 85 -3.72 2.74 19.79
C ARG A 85 -4.82 3.07 18.80
N ARG A 86 -6.05 2.60 19.00
CA ARG A 86 -7.17 2.72 18.03
C ARG A 86 -6.81 2.30 16.58
N ARG A 87 -5.64 1.67 16.38
CA ARG A 87 -5.22 1.17 15.07
C ARG A 87 -5.93 -0.13 14.79
N ILE A 88 -6.30 -0.32 13.54
CA ILE A 88 -6.88 -1.58 13.07
C ILE A 88 -5.78 -2.64 13.11
N LYS A 89 -5.98 -3.71 13.90
CA LYS A 89 -5.06 -4.84 14.04
C LYS A 89 -5.34 -5.87 12.94
N SER A 90 -6.60 -6.22 12.75
CA SER A 90 -7.05 -7.13 11.71
C SER A 90 -8.43 -6.70 11.20
N LEU A 91 -8.68 -7.01 9.95
CA LEU A 91 -9.91 -6.72 9.23
C LEU A 91 -10.39 -8.02 8.60
N TYR A 92 -11.65 -8.36 8.83
CA TYR A 92 -12.29 -9.48 8.17
C TYR A 92 -13.14 -8.95 7.02
N LEU A 93 -12.85 -9.45 5.84
CA LEU A 93 -13.53 -9.11 4.61
C LEU A 93 -14.23 -10.36 4.08
N ARG A 94 -15.45 -10.21 3.65
CA ARG A 94 -16.20 -11.26 2.99
C ARG A 94 -16.29 -10.97 1.51
N SER A 95 -15.65 -11.80 0.71
CA SER A 95 -15.86 -11.89 -0.73
C SER A 95 -16.94 -12.95 -1.02
N GLU A 96 -17.43 -13.05 -2.25
CA GLU A 96 -18.50 -13.97 -2.62
C GLU A 96 -18.24 -15.43 -2.22
N GLN A 97 -17.00 -15.87 -2.25
CA GLN A 97 -16.63 -17.27 -2.00
C GLN A 97 -15.83 -17.50 -0.71
N HIS A 98 -15.12 -16.49 -0.19
CA HIS A 98 -14.17 -16.67 0.91
C HIS A 98 -14.18 -15.52 1.90
N THR A 99 -13.86 -15.86 3.15
CA THR A 99 -13.56 -14.86 4.18
C THR A 99 -12.06 -14.56 4.15
N ILE A 100 -11.70 -13.30 3.98
CA ILE A 100 -10.31 -12.84 3.88
C ILE A 100 -9.98 -12.09 5.17
N LYS A 101 -8.95 -12.54 5.88
CA LYS A 101 -8.40 -11.86 7.05
C LYS A 101 -7.18 -11.05 6.63
N LEU A 102 -7.27 -9.74 6.72
CA LEU A 102 -6.14 -8.83 6.50
C LEU A 102 -5.45 -8.51 7.82
N VAL A 103 -4.13 -8.60 7.83
CA VAL A 103 -3.28 -8.27 8.98
C VAL A 103 -2.31 -7.15 8.58
N GLY A 104 -1.96 -6.26 9.53
CA GLY A 104 -1.01 -5.20 9.25
C GLY A 104 -1.55 -4.02 8.44
N ILE A 105 -2.81 -3.69 8.62
CA ILE A 105 -3.53 -2.69 7.81
C ILE A 105 -3.02 -1.28 8.11
N ARG A 106 -2.74 -0.53 7.05
CA ARG A 106 -2.59 0.93 7.14
C ARG A 106 -3.94 1.54 7.54
N ASN A 107 -3.91 2.44 8.52
CA ASN A 107 -5.12 3.02 9.09
C ASN A 107 -5.96 3.74 8.02
N ILE A 108 -7.13 3.17 7.71
CA ILE A 108 -8.11 3.78 6.81
C ILE A 108 -9.06 4.59 7.68
N ARG A 109 -9.10 5.90 7.43
CA ARG A 109 -10.00 6.80 8.17
C ARG A 109 -11.45 6.52 7.76
N GLY A 110 -12.33 6.44 8.77
CA GLY A 110 -13.77 6.32 8.52
C GLY A 110 -14.23 4.96 8.00
N LEU A 111 -13.47 3.87 8.26
CA LEU A 111 -13.89 2.53 7.94
C LEU A 111 -14.91 2.03 8.95
N THR A 112 -16.05 1.55 8.43
CA THR A 112 -17.15 0.97 9.20
C THR A 112 -17.46 -0.46 8.71
N VAL A 113 -18.06 -1.25 9.57
CA VAL A 113 -18.59 -2.56 9.18
C VAL A 113 -19.69 -2.37 8.15
N GLY A 114 -19.69 -3.16 7.09
CA GLY A 114 -20.59 -3.02 5.95
C GLY A 114 -20.04 -2.21 4.77
N ASP A 115 -18.89 -1.54 4.94
CA ASP A 115 -18.25 -0.84 3.82
C ASP A 115 -17.69 -1.84 2.79
N THR A 116 -17.89 -1.54 1.50
CA THR A 116 -17.27 -2.30 0.41
C THR A 116 -15.88 -1.74 0.14
N LEU A 117 -14.91 -2.63 0.07
CA LEU A 117 -13.51 -2.33 -0.13
C LEU A 117 -13.00 -3.03 -1.38
N THR A 118 -12.19 -2.32 -2.14
CA THR A 118 -11.41 -2.90 -3.25
C THR A 118 -9.99 -3.14 -2.77
N LEU A 119 -9.58 -4.39 -2.79
CA LEU A 119 -8.27 -4.86 -2.39
C LEU A 119 -7.44 -5.17 -3.63
N TYR A 120 -6.25 -4.58 -3.71
CA TYR A 120 -5.28 -4.85 -4.76
C TYR A 120 -4.18 -5.75 -4.21
N VAL A 121 -4.09 -6.96 -4.73
CA VAL A 121 -3.14 -7.99 -4.28
C VAL A 121 -2.21 -8.35 -5.43
N SER A 122 -0.91 -8.54 -5.15
CA SER A 122 0.00 -9.05 -6.17
C SER A 122 -0.32 -10.50 -6.49
N ASP A 123 -0.19 -10.89 -7.75
CA ASP A 123 -0.32 -12.28 -8.21
C ASP A 123 0.64 -13.24 -7.48
N SER A 124 1.78 -12.72 -7.03
CA SER A 124 2.80 -13.47 -6.30
C SER A 124 2.60 -13.49 -4.77
N THR A 125 1.49 -12.93 -4.26
CA THR A 125 1.26 -12.88 -2.81
C THR A 125 0.89 -14.26 -2.28
N ALA A 126 1.64 -14.72 -1.26
CA ALA A 126 1.31 -15.96 -0.57
C ALA A 126 -0.01 -15.78 0.21
N ILE A 127 -0.96 -16.66 -0.07
CA ILE A 127 -2.25 -16.74 0.62
C ILE A 127 -2.15 -17.92 1.57
N TYR A 128 -2.38 -17.69 2.85
CA TYR A 128 -2.41 -18.73 3.87
C TYR A 128 -3.86 -19.03 4.22
N GLU A 129 -4.23 -20.29 4.22
CA GLU A 129 -5.53 -20.73 4.72
C GLU A 129 -5.39 -21.08 6.19
N MET A 130 -6.17 -20.42 7.05
CA MET A 130 -6.17 -20.62 8.49
C MET A 130 -7.62 -20.52 9.00
N ASP A 131 -8.08 -21.56 9.68
CA ASP A 131 -9.44 -21.62 10.28
C ASP A 131 -10.58 -21.34 9.26
N GLY A 132 -10.45 -21.84 8.02
CA GLY A 132 -11.45 -21.60 6.95
C GLY A 132 -11.48 -20.16 6.44
N SER A 133 -10.52 -19.34 6.81
CA SER A 133 -10.34 -18.00 6.29
C SER A 133 -9.00 -17.86 5.56
N MET A 134 -8.98 -17.12 4.45
CA MET A 134 -7.75 -16.76 3.74
C MET A 134 -7.05 -15.62 4.47
N VAL A 135 -5.85 -15.85 4.97
CA VAL A 135 -5.04 -14.83 5.64
C VAL A 135 -4.12 -14.18 4.63
N LEU A 136 -4.28 -12.88 4.41
CA LEU A 136 -3.44 -12.05 3.59
C LEU A 136 -2.61 -11.11 4.47
N CYS A 137 -1.29 -11.34 4.48
CA CYS A 137 -0.35 -10.51 5.24
C CYS A 137 0.21 -9.36 4.40
N ASN A 138 0.12 -9.46 3.07
CA ASN A 138 0.70 -8.48 2.15
C ASN A 138 -0.30 -8.11 1.05
N TYR A 139 -0.53 -6.82 0.87
CA TYR A 139 -1.38 -6.27 -0.19
C TYR A 139 -0.75 -4.98 -0.72
N LEU A 140 -1.01 -4.68 -1.99
CA LEU A 140 -0.46 -3.50 -2.65
C LEU A 140 -1.18 -2.23 -2.21
N ALA A 141 -2.52 -2.25 -2.29
CA ALA A 141 -3.35 -1.13 -1.88
C ALA A 141 -4.74 -1.57 -1.46
N LEU A 142 -5.42 -0.72 -0.70
CA LEU A 142 -6.79 -0.89 -0.26
C LEU A 142 -7.54 0.42 -0.50
N SER A 143 -8.66 0.35 -1.17
CA SER A 143 -9.52 1.49 -1.47
C SER A 143 -10.93 1.25 -0.96
N LYS A 144 -11.57 2.29 -0.42
CA LYS A 144 -12.99 2.25 -0.08
C LYS A 144 -13.79 2.59 -1.34
N VAL A 145 -14.71 1.72 -1.72
CA VAL A 145 -15.66 2.01 -2.80
C VAL A 145 -16.61 3.09 -2.30
N HIS A 146 -16.49 4.30 -2.85
CA HIS A 146 -17.50 5.33 -2.65
C HIS A 146 -18.73 4.91 -3.46
N ARG A 147 -19.74 4.36 -2.79
CA ARG A 147 -21.06 4.24 -3.38
C ARG A 147 -21.53 5.67 -3.69
N GLN A 148 -21.50 6.05 -4.97
CA GLN A 148 -22.22 7.23 -5.40
C GLN A 148 -23.68 7.00 -4.99
N LYS A 149 -24.18 7.85 -4.09
CA LYS A 149 -25.62 7.92 -3.85
C LYS A 149 -26.21 8.55 -5.11
N ASP A 150 -26.88 7.71 -5.89
CA ASP A 150 -27.86 8.19 -6.86
C ASP A 150 -28.98 8.92 -6.12
#